data_811a4fe4b85511279757053f98c082ee
#
_entry.id   811a4fe4b85511279757053f98c082ee
#
_cell.length_a   1.000
_cell.length_b   1.000
_cell.length_c   1.000
_cell.angle_alpha   90.00
_cell.angle_beta   90.00
_cell.angle_gamma   90.00
#
_symmetry.space_group_name_H-M   'P 1'
#
loop_
_entity.id
_entity.type
_entity.pdbx_description
1 polymer ?
#
loop_
_entity_poly.entity_id
_entity_poly.type
_entity_poly.pdbx_seq_one_letter_code
_entity_poly.pdbx_strand_id
1 'polypeptide(L)'
;MVNYLLKKSYRLKDLKEVEFKDLWGDRGVFTTMWIFGNPPKILFFKDHIKNLIKSSKAYSILKPSLRSDIYNLINKNLSKKINYNHLLRIALNKKKISISLRKRITPSLNFNLKLVKLKRQKPEFKNLKYKEILKHLSKLDNSKSDIGLCANKKIFETGTSNLLFIKDNRVYSPADKFYKGITLKFVKTKIKKIIKKDISINTLKIYDEIILI
;
A
#
# COMPACT_ATOMS: atom_id res chain seq x y z
N MET A 1 -19.16 1.25 -5.48
CA MET A 1 -18.44 0.34 -6.41
C MET A 1 -17.12 1.00 -6.83
N VAL A 2 -15.97 0.32 -6.80
CA VAL A 2 -14.68 0.93 -7.21
C VAL A 2 -14.58 0.93 -8.73
N ASN A 3 -14.54 2.12 -9.34
CA ASN A 3 -14.35 2.26 -10.78
C ASN A 3 -12.88 2.00 -11.17
N TYR A 4 -12.69 0.96 -11.96
CA TYR A 4 -11.39 0.61 -12.55
C TYR A 4 -11.31 1.09 -14.00
N LEU A 5 -10.24 1.82 -14.33
CA LEU A 5 -9.90 2.19 -15.70
C LEU A 5 -9.19 1.04 -16.45
N LEU A 6 -8.49 0.17 -15.69
CA LEU A 6 -7.73 -0.95 -16.25
C LEU A 6 -7.73 -2.13 -15.29
N LYS A 7 -7.91 -3.33 -15.83
CA LYS A 7 -7.70 -4.62 -15.15
C LYS A 7 -7.09 -5.59 -16.15
N LYS A 8 -5.84 -5.99 -15.95
CA LYS A 8 -5.15 -6.95 -16.81
C LYS A 8 -4.28 -7.90 -16.01
N SER A 9 -4.21 -9.13 -16.45
CA SER A 9 -3.30 -10.14 -15.88
C SER A 9 -2.47 -10.77 -16.98
N TYR A 10 -1.25 -11.13 -16.60
CA TYR A 10 -0.28 -11.72 -17.50
C TYR A 10 0.33 -12.95 -16.82
N ARG A 11 0.63 -13.98 -17.60
CA ARG A 11 1.38 -15.11 -17.12
C ARG A 11 2.83 -14.69 -16.86
N LEU A 12 3.37 -14.96 -15.67
CA LEU A 12 4.66 -14.41 -15.25
C LEU A 12 5.83 -14.87 -16.13
N LYS A 13 5.79 -16.12 -16.64
CA LYS A 13 6.91 -16.70 -17.40
C LYS A 13 7.17 -15.98 -18.74
N ASP A 14 6.14 -15.64 -19.49
CA ASP A 14 6.22 -15.15 -20.88
C ASP A 14 5.42 -13.87 -21.16
N LEU A 15 4.76 -13.32 -20.16
CA LEU A 15 3.96 -12.10 -20.22
C LEU A 15 2.79 -12.17 -21.23
N LYS A 16 2.33 -13.36 -21.59
CA LYS A 16 1.08 -13.51 -22.35
C LYS A 16 -0.09 -13.04 -21.49
N GLU A 17 -0.94 -12.20 -22.08
CA GLU A 17 -2.16 -11.71 -21.42
C GLU A 17 -3.10 -12.90 -21.18
N VAL A 18 -3.71 -12.92 -20.00
CA VAL A 18 -4.66 -13.95 -19.57
C VAL A 18 -5.83 -13.26 -18.86
N GLU A 19 -6.91 -14.01 -18.64
CA GLU A 19 -8.04 -13.52 -17.88
C GLU A 19 -7.60 -12.84 -16.57
N PHE A 20 -8.17 -11.67 -16.29
CA PHE A 20 -7.85 -10.90 -15.10
C PHE A 20 -8.20 -11.68 -13.84
N LYS A 21 -7.22 -11.81 -12.96
CA LYS A 21 -7.41 -12.34 -11.61
C LYS A 21 -6.90 -11.34 -10.58
N ASP A 22 -7.78 -10.97 -9.67
CA ASP A 22 -7.36 -10.24 -8.48
C ASP A 22 -6.68 -11.21 -7.52
N LEU A 23 -5.39 -11.01 -7.26
CA LEU A 23 -4.56 -11.98 -6.55
C LEU A 23 -4.68 -11.92 -5.03
N TRP A 24 -5.69 -11.22 -4.50
CA TRP A 24 -5.88 -11.13 -3.05
C TRP A 24 -6.08 -12.50 -2.40
N GLY A 25 -5.34 -12.75 -1.34
CA GLY A 25 -5.33 -14.02 -0.61
C GLY A 25 -4.28 -15.01 -1.12
N ASP A 26 -3.72 -14.83 -2.31
CA ASP A 26 -2.65 -15.68 -2.83
C ASP A 26 -1.34 -15.50 -2.02
N ARG A 27 -0.43 -16.45 -2.18
CA ARG A 27 0.96 -16.30 -1.71
C ARG A 27 1.72 -15.42 -2.72
N GLY A 28 1.85 -14.16 -2.40
CA GLY A 28 2.48 -13.19 -3.30
C GLY A 28 2.59 -11.81 -2.68
N VAL A 29 2.96 -10.84 -3.49
CA VAL A 29 3.27 -9.48 -3.07
C VAL A 29 2.64 -8.46 -4.01
N PHE A 30 2.49 -7.23 -3.54
CA PHE A 30 1.97 -6.14 -4.36
C PHE A 30 2.60 -4.80 -4.00
N THR A 31 2.42 -3.84 -4.88
CA THR A 31 2.62 -2.42 -4.60
C THR A 31 1.49 -1.60 -5.18
N THR A 32 1.23 -0.44 -4.58
CA THR A 32 0.25 0.53 -5.10
C THR A 32 0.93 1.89 -5.17
N MET A 33 0.83 2.55 -6.31
CA MET A 33 1.51 3.80 -6.63
C MET A 33 0.49 4.83 -7.09
N TRP A 34 0.70 6.08 -6.74
CA TRP A 34 -0.07 7.17 -7.32
C TRP A 34 0.49 7.51 -8.69
N ILE A 35 -0.40 7.49 -9.70
CA ILE A 35 -0.13 7.98 -11.05
C ILE A 35 -0.98 9.23 -11.30
N PHE A 36 -0.36 10.26 -11.86
CA PHE A 36 -1.01 11.56 -12.08
C PHE A 36 -0.45 12.28 -13.30
N GLY A 37 -1.25 13.23 -13.81
CA GLY A 37 -0.88 14.13 -14.89
C GLY A 37 -0.94 13.53 -16.30
N ASN A 38 -0.67 14.37 -17.26
CA ASN A 38 -0.48 14.07 -18.67
C ASN A 38 0.72 14.88 -19.18
N PRO A 39 1.83 14.25 -19.58
CA PRO A 39 2.11 12.80 -19.58
C PRO A 39 2.09 12.18 -18.17
N PRO A 40 1.81 10.86 -18.04
CA PRO A 40 1.69 10.19 -16.75
C PRO A 40 2.99 10.18 -15.98
N LYS A 41 2.93 10.61 -14.71
CA LYS A 41 4.02 10.55 -13.74
C LYS A 41 3.63 9.58 -12.62
N ILE A 42 4.57 8.79 -12.11
CA ILE A 42 4.33 7.84 -11.02
C ILE A 42 5.18 8.26 -9.82
N LEU A 43 4.50 8.55 -8.71
CA LEU A 43 5.17 8.99 -7.49
C LEU A 43 6.03 7.87 -6.90
N PHE A 44 7.29 8.17 -6.57
CA PHE A 44 8.27 7.24 -5.98
C PHE A 44 8.43 5.91 -6.74
N PHE A 45 8.30 5.93 -8.06
CA PHE A 45 8.33 4.71 -8.89
C PHE A 45 9.51 3.80 -8.59
N LYS A 46 10.74 4.35 -8.57
CA LYS A 46 11.97 3.58 -8.33
C LYS A 46 11.93 2.83 -6.99
N ASP A 47 11.43 3.49 -5.94
CA ASP A 47 11.34 2.92 -4.59
C ASP A 47 10.27 1.83 -4.50
N HIS A 48 9.12 2.05 -5.15
CA HIS A 48 8.06 1.06 -5.25
C HIS A 48 8.55 -0.22 -5.93
N ILE A 49 9.24 -0.11 -7.05
CA ILE A 49 9.77 -1.25 -7.78
C ILE A 49 10.88 -1.94 -6.99
N LYS A 50 11.80 -1.19 -6.37
CA LYS A 50 12.85 -1.74 -5.51
C LYS A 50 12.25 -2.58 -4.36
N ASN A 51 11.24 -2.04 -3.67
CA ASN A 51 10.56 -2.75 -2.58
C ASN A 51 9.78 -3.97 -3.08
N LEU A 52 9.11 -3.87 -4.23
CA LEU A 52 8.39 -4.99 -4.84
C LEU A 52 9.33 -6.14 -5.18
N ILE A 53 10.46 -5.86 -5.83
CA ILE A 53 11.49 -6.85 -6.16
C ILE A 53 12.07 -7.49 -4.89
N LYS A 54 12.38 -6.68 -3.86
CA LYS A 54 12.84 -7.22 -2.57
C LYS A 54 11.82 -8.18 -1.97
N SER A 55 10.55 -7.78 -1.97
CA SER A 55 9.46 -8.59 -1.43
C SER A 55 9.22 -9.85 -2.27
N SER A 56 9.32 -9.78 -3.61
CA SER A 56 9.15 -10.94 -4.49
C SER A 56 10.19 -12.02 -4.22
N LYS A 57 11.45 -11.64 -4.00
CA LYS A 57 12.52 -12.57 -3.61
C LYS A 57 12.19 -13.32 -2.32
N ALA A 58 11.71 -12.61 -1.30
CA ALA A 58 11.31 -13.21 -0.02
C ALA A 58 10.12 -14.17 -0.13
N TYR A 59 9.33 -14.06 -1.21
CA TYR A 59 8.23 -14.97 -1.54
C TYR A 59 8.60 -16.03 -2.59
N SER A 60 9.90 -16.18 -2.89
CA SER A 60 10.43 -17.11 -3.91
C SER A 60 9.80 -16.88 -5.29
N ILE A 61 9.54 -15.63 -5.62
CA ILE A 61 9.11 -15.19 -6.96
C ILE A 61 10.36 -14.63 -7.62
N LEU A 62 11.09 -15.51 -8.31
CA LEU A 62 12.37 -15.20 -8.91
C LEU A 62 12.21 -15.11 -10.43
N LYS A 63 12.48 -13.90 -10.98
CA LYS A 63 12.57 -13.67 -12.42
C LYS A 63 13.58 -12.55 -12.64
N PRO A 64 14.72 -12.80 -13.26
CA PRO A 64 15.78 -11.79 -13.48
C PRO A 64 15.24 -10.53 -14.19
N SER A 65 14.42 -10.73 -15.23
CA SER A 65 13.79 -9.66 -16.01
C SER A 65 12.60 -8.94 -15.31
N LEU A 66 12.24 -9.32 -14.08
CA LEU A 66 11.00 -8.82 -13.44
C LEU A 66 10.90 -7.28 -13.43
N ARG A 67 12.01 -6.57 -13.27
CA ARG A 67 12.02 -5.10 -13.29
C ARG A 67 11.65 -4.56 -14.67
N SER A 68 12.33 -5.03 -15.72
CA SER A 68 12.07 -4.61 -17.10
C SER A 68 10.69 -5.04 -17.56
N ASP A 69 10.24 -6.24 -17.17
CA ASP A 69 8.90 -6.74 -17.47
C ASP A 69 7.81 -5.82 -16.91
N ILE A 70 7.94 -5.40 -15.64
CA ILE A 70 7.00 -4.48 -15.01
C ILE A 70 7.00 -3.14 -15.75
N TYR A 71 8.17 -2.61 -16.09
CA TYR A 71 8.30 -1.35 -16.81
C TYR A 71 7.60 -1.44 -18.18
N ASN A 72 7.87 -2.49 -18.94
CA ASN A 72 7.27 -2.73 -20.26
C ASN A 72 5.74 -2.88 -20.17
N LEU A 73 5.25 -3.62 -19.16
CA LEU A 73 3.81 -3.77 -18.94
C LEU A 73 3.13 -2.44 -18.57
N ILE A 74 3.77 -1.59 -17.77
CA ILE A 74 3.24 -0.26 -17.45
C ILE A 74 3.16 0.57 -18.74
N ASN A 75 4.23 0.66 -19.50
CA ASN A 75 4.28 1.44 -20.75
C ASN A 75 3.25 0.94 -21.77
N LYS A 76 3.09 -0.38 -21.90
CA LYS A 76 2.10 -1.00 -22.80
C LYS A 76 0.65 -0.63 -22.43
N ASN A 77 0.37 -0.46 -21.14
CA ASN A 77 -1.00 -0.32 -20.64
C ASN A 77 -1.40 1.11 -20.27
N LEU A 78 -0.46 2.05 -20.21
CA LEU A 78 -0.76 3.45 -19.94
C LEU A 78 -0.82 4.27 -21.22
N SER A 79 -1.93 4.95 -21.42
CA SER A 79 -2.11 5.89 -22.54
C SER A 79 -1.49 7.25 -22.20
N LYS A 80 -0.78 7.85 -23.15
CA LYS A 80 -0.28 9.22 -23.04
C LYS A 80 -1.38 10.28 -23.25
N LYS A 81 -2.60 9.87 -23.64
CA LYS A 81 -3.73 10.77 -23.91
C LYS A 81 -4.62 11.02 -22.69
N ILE A 82 -4.41 10.28 -21.60
CA ILE A 82 -5.25 10.35 -20.41
C ILE A 82 -4.58 11.25 -19.36
N ASN A 83 -5.34 12.16 -18.78
CA ASN A 83 -4.94 12.88 -17.59
C ASN A 83 -5.25 12.00 -16.36
N TYR A 84 -4.21 11.52 -15.70
CA TYR A 84 -4.35 10.57 -14.61
C TYR A 84 -4.53 11.27 -13.26
N ASN A 85 -5.32 10.69 -12.40
CA ASN A 85 -5.33 10.83 -10.95
C ASN A 85 -5.81 9.49 -10.37
N HIS A 86 -4.95 8.48 -10.45
CA HIS A 86 -5.32 7.09 -10.23
C HIS A 86 -4.31 6.38 -9.32
N LEU A 87 -4.73 5.26 -8.77
CA LEU A 87 -3.85 4.34 -8.06
C LEU A 87 -3.56 3.14 -8.98
N LEU A 88 -2.30 3.02 -9.36
CA LEU A 88 -1.76 1.89 -10.11
C LEU A 88 -1.31 0.81 -9.13
N ARG A 89 -1.93 -0.35 -9.16
CA ARG A 89 -1.53 -1.51 -8.39
C ARG A 89 -0.86 -2.54 -9.29
N ILE A 90 0.27 -3.07 -8.86
CA ILE A 90 0.95 -4.23 -9.42
C ILE A 90 0.97 -5.32 -8.36
N ALA A 91 0.39 -6.46 -8.67
CA ALA A 91 0.34 -7.62 -7.80
C ALA A 91 0.95 -8.83 -8.52
N LEU A 92 1.72 -9.64 -7.81
CA LEU A 92 2.35 -10.81 -8.41
C LEU A 92 2.42 -11.99 -7.44
N ASN A 93 2.24 -13.17 -7.99
CA ASN A 93 2.53 -14.46 -7.38
C ASN A 93 3.49 -15.26 -8.28
N LYS A 94 3.77 -16.53 -7.97
CA LYS A 94 4.68 -17.38 -8.77
C LYS A 94 4.22 -17.59 -10.22
N LYS A 95 2.93 -17.39 -10.53
CA LYS A 95 2.34 -17.73 -11.83
C LYS A 95 1.91 -16.51 -12.65
N LYS A 96 1.48 -15.43 -11.99
CA LYS A 96 0.82 -14.29 -12.63
C LYS A 96 1.36 -12.95 -12.11
N ILE A 97 1.32 -11.96 -12.98
CA ILE A 97 1.40 -10.53 -12.66
C ILE A 97 0.10 -9.87 -13.07
N SER A 98 -0.52 -9.13 -12.15
CA SER A 98 -1.78 -8.42 -12.40
C SER A 98 -1.57 -6.93 -12.22
N ILE A 99 -2.09 -6.15 -13.15
CA ILE A 99 -2.06 -4.70 -13.15
C ILE A 99 -3.50 -4.19 -13.09
N SER A 100 -3.76 -3.31 -12.16
CA SER A 100 -5.04 -2.62 -12.10
C SER A 100 -4.87 -1.14 -11.81
N LEU A 101 -5.73 -0.33 -12.42
CA LEU A 101 -5.74 1.12 -12.31
C LEU A 101 -7.12 1.56 -11.88
N ARG A 102 -7.22 2.19 -10.72
CA ARG A 102 -8.48 2.70 -10.18
C ARG A 102 -8.38 4.19 -9.86
N LYS A 103 -9.51 4.90 -9.92
CA LYS A 103 -9.55 6.31 -9.51
C LYS A 103 -9.02 6.45 -8.08
N ARG A 104 -8.20 7.47 -7.84
CA ARG A 104 -7.73 7.81 -6.51
C ARG A 104 -8.86 8.51 -5.75
N ILE A 105 -9.14 8.04 -4.55
CA ILE A 105 -10.03 8.73 -3.63
C ILE A 105 -9.16 9.74 -2.86
N THR A 106 -9.55 11.00 -2.87
CA THR A 106 -8.91 12.02 -2.03
C THR A 106 -9.46 11.90 -0.61
N PRO A 107 -8.62 11.65 0.39
CA PRO A 107 -9.09 11.58 1.76
C PRO A 107 -9.55 12.96 2.25
N SER A 108 -10.54 13.00 3.13
CA SER A 108 -10.92 14.22 3.84
C SER A 108 -9.83 14.63 4.86
N LEU A 109 -9.85 15.88 5.28
CA LEU A 109 -8.92 16.38 6.32
C LEU A 109 -9.14 15.66 7.65
N ASN A 110 -10.39 15.51 8.05
CA ASN A 110 -10.77 14.78 9.25
C ASN A 110 -11.07 13.32 8.87
N PHE A 111 -10.45 12.39 9.60
CA PHE A 111 -10.49 10.98 9.27
C PHE A 111 -10.86 10.14 10.49
N ASN A 112 -11.85 9.25 10.33
CA ASN A 112 -12.24 8.34 11.39
C ASN A 112 -11.41 7.07 11.34
N LEU A 113 -10.87 6.64 12.48
CA LEU A 113 -10.10 5.41 12.60
C LEU A 113 -10.88 4.36 13.39
N LYS A 114 -11.39 3.33 12.70
CA LYS A 114 -12.04 2.20 13.33
C LYS A 114 -11.01 1.17 13.78
N LEU A 115 -10.86 0.97 15.09
CA LEU A 115 -9.92 -0.02 15.62
C LEU A 115 -10.42 -1.45 15.35
N VAL A 116 -9.54 -2.31 14.82
CA VAL A 116 -9.85 -3.70 14.51
C VAL A 116 -8.76 -4.60 15.10
N LYS A 117 -9.17 -5.62 15.85
CA LYS A 117 -8.26 -6.64 16.40
C LYS A 117 -7.77 -7.55 15.28
N LEU A 118 -6.80 -7.05 14.53
CA LEU A 118 -6.20 -7.72 13.38
C LEU A 118 -4.71 -7.36 13.29
N LYS A 119 -3.88 -8.33 13.01
CA LYS A 119 -2.45 -8.15 12.75
C LYS A 119 -2.12 -8.65 11.35
N ARG A 120 -1.37 -7.86 10.60
CA ARG A 120 -0.88 -8.29 9.28
C ARG A 120 0.11 -9.44 9.42
N GLN A 121 -0.06 -10.45 8.59
CA GLN A 121 0.92 -11.54 8.48
C GLN A 121 2.17 -11.01 7.76
N LYS A 122 3.38 -11.31 8.28
CA LYS A 122 4.66 -10.84 7.73
C LYS A 122 4.62 -9.34 7.38
N PRO A 123 4.43 -8.47 8.37
CA PRO A 123 4.17 -7.04 8.15
C PRO A 123 5.34 -6.30 7.50
N GLU A 124 6.54 -6.88 7.52
CA GLU A 124 7.73 -6.34 6.84
C GLU A 124 7.61 -6.33 5.31
N PHE A 125 6.65 -7.11 4.75
CA PHE A 125 6.39 -7.18 3.31
C PHE A 125 4.97 -6.73 2.97
N LYS A 126 4.81 -6.06 1.82
CA LYS A 126 3.50 -5.73 1.27
C LYS A 126 2.95 -6.95 0.51
N ASN A 127 2.39 -7.89 1.26
CA ASN A 127 1.95 -9.19 0.75
C ASN A 127 0.46 -9.24 0.45
N LEU A 128 0.04 -10.22 -0.36
CA LEU A 128 -1.34 -10.41 -0.83
C LEU A 128 -2.28 -11.04 0.20
N LYS A 129 -1.81 -11.39 1.40
CA LYS A 129 -2.66 -11.86 2.51
C LYS A 129 -3.44 -10.68 3.12
N TYR A 130 -4.35 -10.11 2.32
CA TYR A 130 -4.99 -8.83 2.56
C TYR A 130 -6.53 -8.91 2.60
N LYS A 131 -7.12 -10.08 2.39
CA LYS A 131 -8.57 -10.27 2.29
C LYS A 131 -9.34 -9.77 3.50
N GLU A 132 -8.87 -10.08 4.71
CA GLU A 132 -9.54 -9.63 5.95
C GLU A 132 -9.50 -8.11 6.10
N ILE A 133 -8.38 -7.48 5.75
CA ILE A 133 -8.27 -6.01 5.73
C ILE A 133 -9.30 -5.42 4.76
N LEU A 134 -9.37 -5.96 3.53
CA LEU A 134 -10.35 -5.51 2.52
C LEU A 134 -11.79 -5.71 2.97
N LYS A 135 -12.10 -6.82 3.66
CA LYS A 135 -13.42 -7.08 4.23
C LYS A 135 -13.85 -6.02 5.25
N HIS A 136 -12.92 -5.52 6.06
CA HIS A 136 -13.20 -4.42 6.96
C HIS A 136 -13.32 -3.08 6.22
N LEU A 137 -12.40 -2.80 5.28
CA LEU A 137 -12.41 -1.56 4.50
C LEU A 137 -13.66 -1.42 3.61
N SER A 138 -14.20 -2.53 3.07
CA SER A 138 -15.40 -2.49 2.23
C SER A 138 -16.66 -2.03 2.95
N LYS A 139 -16.65 -2.00 4.29
CA LYS A 139 -17.75 -1.55 5.14
C LYS A 139 -17.63 -0.07 5.53
N LEU A 140 -16.64 0.64 5.02
CA LEU A 140 -16.34 2.01 5.36
C LEU A 140 -16.38 2.92 4.14
N ASP A 141 -16.69 4.19 4.37
CA ASP A 141 -16.38 5.24 3.41
C ASP A 141 -14.88 5.53 3.46
N ASN A 142 -14.16 5.02 2.46
CA ASN A 142 -12.70 5.16 2.40
C ASN A 142 -12.21 6.59 2.09
N SER A 143 -13.12 7.54 1.86
CA SER A 143 -12.78 8.96 1.78
C SER A 143 -12.69 9.63 3.16
N LYS A 144 -13.34 9.03 4.17
CA LYS A 144 -13.47 9.59 5.52
C LYS A 144 -13.00 8.65 6.63
N SER A 145 -12.67 7.41 6.30
CA SER A 145 -12.40 6.39 7.32
C SER A 145 -11.38 5.34 6.85
N ASP A 146 -10.59 4.85 7.80
CA ASP A 146 -9.74 3.66 7.63
C ASP A 146 -9.87 2.77 8.88
N ILE A 147 -9.27 1.60 8.86
CA ILE A 147 -9.16 0.71 10.01
C ILE A 147 -7.79 0.84 10.67
N GLY A 148 -7.76 0.91 12.00
CA GLY A 148 -6.54 0.80 12.79
C GLY A 148 -6.28 -0.67 13.15
N LEU A 149 -5.17 -1.23 12.69
CA LEU A 149 -4.80 -2.62 12.95
C LEU A 149 -4.17 -2.74 14.34
N CYS A 150 -4.82 -3.48 15.23
CA CYS A 150 -4.45 -3.58 16.62
C CYS A 150 -4.26 -5.03 17.06
N ALA A 151 -3.30 -5.27 17.96
CA ALA A 151 -3.17 -6.50 18.71
C ALA A 151 -2.49 -6.23 20.05
N ASN A 152 -2.81 -7.02 21.09
CA ASN A 152 -2.24 -6.89 22.43
C ASN A 152 -2.32 -5.45 22.98
N LYS A 153 -3.49 -4.81 22.81
CA LYS A 153 -3.77 -3.42 23.20
C LYS A 153 -2.84 -2.37 22.54
N LYS A 154 -2.15 -2.71 21.44
CA LYS A 154 -1.27 -1.80 20.70
C LYS A 154 -1.79 -1.61 19.28
N ILE A 155 -1.64 -0.39 18.73
CA ILE A 155 -1.89 -0.08 17.33
C ILE A 155 -0.58 -0.08 16.55
N PHE A 156 -0.60 -0.61 15.31
CA PHE A 156 0.60 -0.76 14.48
C PHE A 156 0.58 0.07 13.20
N GLU A 157 -0.50 0.02 12.47
CA GLU A 157 -0.68 0.69 11.18
C GLU A 157 -2.17 0.78 10.86
N THR A 158 -2.55 1.40 9.75
CA THR A 158 -3.93 1.30 9.27
C THR A 158 -4.06 0.20 8.20
N GLY A 159 -5.27 0.04 7.68
CA GLY A 159 -5.51 -0.82 6.54
C GLY A 159 -4.71 -0.39 5.31
N THR A 160 -4.49 0.90 5.11
CA THR A 160 -3.87 1.44 3.88
C THR A 160 -2.61 2.26 4.10
N SER A 161 -2.39 2.80 5.33
CA SER A 161 -1.40 3.83 5.65
C SER A 161 -0.56 3.47 6.87
N ASN A 162 0.58 4.15 7.02
CA ASN A 162 1.28 4.18 8.30
C ASN A 162 0.70 5.26 9.21
N LEU A 163 0.96 5.16 10.51
CA LEU A 163 0.52 6.10 11.52
C LEU A 163 1.70 6.88 12.10
N LEU A 164 1.52 8.19 12.24
CA LEU A 164 2.33 9.03 13.11
C LEU A 164 1.43 9.65 14.17
N PHE A 165 1.98 9.85 15.35
CA PHE A 165 1.31 10.41 16.50
C PHE A 165 2.09 11.63 16.95
N ILE A 166 1.41 12.75 17.20
CA ILE A 166 2.02 14.00 17.67
C ILE A 166 1.60 14.22 19.10
N LYS A 167 2.56 14.56 19.95
CA LYS A 167 2.34 14.99 21.32
C LYS A 167 3.48 15.91 21.74
N ASP A 168 3.16 17.06 22.33
CA ASP A 168 4.13 18.03 22.84
C ASP A 168 5.22 18.36 21.79
N ASN A 169 4.82 18.67 20.56
CA ASN A 169 5.69 18.92 19.39
C ASN A 169 6.68 17.76 19.05
N ARG A 170 6.45 16.57 19.57
CA ARG A 170 7.25 15.38 19.26
C ARG A 170 6.46 14.41 18.40
N VAL A 171 7.15 13.80 17.42
CA VAL A 171 6.56 12.84 16.50
C VAL A 171 6.90 11.41 16.93
N TYR A 172 5.88 10.58 17.07
CA TYR A 172 6.01 9.18 17.43
C TYR A 172 5.52 8.28 16.30
N SER A 173 6.09 7.11 16.18
CA SER A 173 5.59 6.02 15.33
C SER A 173 5.52 4.72 16.12
N PRO A 174 4.66 3.76 15.75
CA PRO A 174 4.75 2.41 16.27
C PRO A 174 6.19 1.88 16.15
N ALA A 175 6.64 1.07 17.12
CA ALA A 175 8.02 0.62 17.19
C ALA A 175 8.36 -0.36 16.07
N ASP A 176 7.51 -1.38 15.87
CA ASP A 176 7.72 -2.47 14.91
C ASP A 176 6.38 -3.10 14.46
N LYS A 177 6.44 -4.27 13.80
CA LYS A 177 5.30 -5.12 13.41
C LYS A 177 4.32 -4.46 12.46
N PHE A 178 4.79 -3.55 11.64
CA PHE A 178 4.03 -2.90 10.56
C PHE A 178 4.84 -2.77 9.28
N TYR A 179 4.14 -2.58 8.16
CA TYR A 179 4.80 -2.32 6.88
C TYR A 179 5.36 -0.90 6.84
N LYS A 180 6.68 -0.79 6.66
CA LYS A 180 7.33 0.52 6.49
C LYS A 180 7.12 1.02 5.06
N GLY A 181 6.05 1.79 4.85
CA GLY A 181 5.66 2.38 3.57
C GLY A 181 6.71 3.34 3.00
N ILE A 182 6.59 3.62 1.71
CA ILE A 182 7.52 4.52 1.01
C ILE A 182 7.31 5.95 1.49
N THR A 183 6.06 6.37 1.67
CA THR A 183 5.73 7.69 2.23
C THR A 183 6.35 7.88 3.61
N LEU A 184 6.25 6.87 4.50
CA LEU A 184 6.91 6.95 5.81
C LEU A 184 8.44 7.08 5.67
N LYS A 185 9.05 6.36 4.73
CA LYS A 185 10.50 6.49 4.49
C LYS A 185 10.87 7.89 4.02
N PHE A 186 10.09 8.47 3.11
CA PHE A 186 10.28 9.84 2.65
C PHE A 186 10.08 10.85 3.79
N VAL A 187 9.00 10.75 4.56
CA VAL A 187 8.72 11.64 5.70
C VAL A 187 9.86 11.61 6.72
N LYS A 188 10.46 10.43 6.96
CA LYS A 188 11.64 10.29 7.84
C LYS A 188 12.86 11.07 7.37
N THR A 189 12.98 11.39 6.09
CA THR A 189 14.06 12.25 5.59
C THR A 189 13.79 13.74 5.82
N LYS A 190 12.55 14.11 6.16
CA LYS A 190 12.10 15.50 6.36
C LYS A 190 11.89 15.85 7.83
N ILE A 191 11.60 14.88 8.66
CA ILE A 191 11.41 15.07 10.10
C ILE A 191 12.72 14.73 10.83
N LYS A 192 13.24 15.70 11.60
CA LYS A 192 14.53 15.59 12.31
C LYS A 192 14.59 14.35 13.22
N LYS A 193 13.49 14.01 13.92
CA LYS A 193 13.42 12.86 14.83
C LYS A 193 12.01 12.29 14.90
N ILE A 194 11.87 10.98 14.65
CA ILE A 194 10.65 10.21 14.92
C ILE A 194 10.97 9.19 16.02
N ILE A 195 10.27 9.29 17.13
CA ILE A 195 10.46 8.42 18.30
C ILE A 195 9.66 7.14 18.07
N LYS A 196 10.33 6.00 18.11
CA LYS A 196 9.67 4.70 18.03
C LYS A 196 9.17 4.31 19.42
N LYS A 197 7.89 4.00 19.55
CA LYS A 197 7.25 3.64 20.81
C LYS A 197 6.10 2.67 20.57
N ASP A 198 5.86 1.79 21.52
CA ASP A 198 4.61 1.03 21.58
C ASP A 198 3.45 1.98 21.87
N ILE A 199 2.49 2.05 20.97
CA ILE A 199 1.32 2.94 21.08
C ILE A 199 0.13 2.12 21.58
N SER A 200 -0.28 2.39 22.82
CA SER A 200 -1.45 1.74 23.42
C SER A 200 -2.75 2.33 22.85
N ILE A 201 -3.72 1.46 22.51
CA ILE A 201 -5.05 1.91 22.10
C ILE A 201 -5.81 2.63 23.23
N ASN A 202 -5.49 2.35 24.48
CA ASN A 202 -6.12 2.98 25.64
C ASN A 202 -5.65 4.43 25.84
N THR A 203 -4.50 4.78 25.29
CA THR A 203 -3.89 6.12 25.44
C THR A 203 -3.90 6.94 24.17
N LEU A 204 -4.71 6.59 23.16
CA LEU A 204 -4.74 7.35 21.91
C LEU A 204 -5.19 8.81 22.12
N LYS A 205 -6.05 9.06 23.09
CA LYS A 205 -6.57 10.41 23.42
C LYS A 205 -5.53 11.38 23.98
N ILE A 206 -4.35 10.89 24.40
CA ILE A 206 -3.29 11.79 24.92
C ILE A 206 -2.46 12.43 23.81
N TYR A 207 -2.62 12.00 22.56
CA TYR A 207 -1.94 12.59 21.41
C TYR A 207 -2.76 13.75 20.86
N ASP A 208 -2.06 14.83 20.53
CA ASP A 208 -2.66 16.05 19.98
C ASP A 208 -3.20 15.77 18.57
N GLU A 209 -2.44 14.98 17.79
CA GLU A 209 -2.81 14.58 16.43
C GLU A 209 -2.41 13.15 16.11
N ILE A 210 -3.21 12.51 15.24
CA ILE A 210 -2.89 11.20 14.63
C ILE A 210 -2.93 11.38 13.12
N ILE A 211 -1.78 11.20 12.47
CA ILE A 211 -1.60 11.44 11.04
C ILE A 211 -1.49 10.11 10.29
N LEU A 212 -2.25 9.97 9.21
CA LEU A 212 -2.17 8.86 8.27
C LEU A 212 -1.29 9.25 7.08
N ILE A 213 -0.25 8.43 6.78
CA ILE A 213 0.72 8.70 5.72
C ILE A 213 0.99 7.49 4.82
#